data_4b7c529e8e3b9f90d1439c9942c6e99d
#
_entry.id   4b7c529e8e3b9f90d1439c9942c6e99d
#
_cell.length_a   1.000
_cell.length_b   1.000
_cell.length_c   1.000
_cell.angle_alpha   90.00
_cell.angle_beta   90.00
_cell.angle_gamma   90.00
#
_symmetry.space_group_name_H-M   'P 1'
#
loop_
_entity.id
_entity.type
_entity.pdbx_description
1 polymer ?
#
loop_
_entity_poly.entity_id
_entity_poly.type
_entity_poly.pdbx_seq_one_letter_code
_entity_poly.pdbx_strand_id
1 'polypeptide(L)'
;MAQHERGTAYYHLPGLFEFYELYRVFLPLFREHREYFYDWCEIGSVYGAPADCIWGGGRTGFGDAQPHRVLALMQEYGISARLTFSNSLLREEHLADWKCNALCALFEKENRVQNGVIVHSDLLLNYLKRQYPGLYFVSSTTKVLTDFQQLRRETEREEFRYVVPDFRLNKSFAELDTLSQDQKDKVEFLCNECCWYSCRDRKHCYENVSRKNLGEDCPDHRCTAPGAQQGYRFSKAMENPGFIGAGDIRKIYLPGGFSNFKIEGRGLGSALILEFLLYYMTKPEYQLRVREEIYLDNMLDLF
;
A
#
# COMPACT_ATOMS: atom_id res chain seq x y z
N MET A 1 1.43 8.98 19.11
CA MET A 1 1.03 9.17 17.70
C MET A 1 1.99 10.19 17.12
N ALA A 2 2.70 9.87 16.05
CA ALA A 2 3.41 10.92 15.31
C ALA A 2 2.34 11.84 14.74
N GLN A 3 2.32 13.11 15.15
CA GLN A 3 1.45 14.11 14.56
C GLN A 3 1.91 14.28 13.10
N HIS A 4 1.02 13.99 12.16
CA HIS A 4 1.25 14.32 10.76
C HIS A 4 1.37 15.84 10.63
N GLU A 5 2.47 16.30 10.05
CA GLU A 5 2.62 17.73 9.78
C GLU A 5 1.61 18.15 8.70
N ARG A 6 0.82 19.16 9.00
CA ARG A 6 -0.18 19.68 8.05
C ARG A 6 0.52 20.15 6.78
N GLY A 7 0.01 19.73 5.63
CA GLY A 7 0.57 20.07 4.33
C GLY A 7 1.61 19.08 3.80
N THR A 8 1.87 17.98 4.53
CA THR A 8 2.75 16.89 4.08
C THR A 8 1.94 15.70 3.57
N ALA A 9 2.31 15.18 2.40
CA ALA A 9 1.78 13.94 1.84
C ALA A 9 2.65 12.76 2.28
N TYR A 10 2.06 11.82 3.01
CA TYR A 10 2.70 10.56 3.39
C TYR A 10 2.34 9.48 2.38
N TYR A 11 3.32 9.05 1.60
CA TYR A 11 3.14 7.99 0.62
C TYR A 11 3.34 6.61 1.25
N HIS A 12 2.41 5.71 0.99
CA HIS A 12 2.47 4.30 1.38
C HIS A 12 2.81 3.48 0.15
N LEU A 13 4.03 2.97 0.10
CA LEU A 13 4.66 2.41 -1.10
C LEU A 13 4.52 0.89 -1.16
N PRO A 14 4.30 0.30 -2.35
CA PRO A 14 4.15 -1.14 -2.51
C PRO A 14 5.49 -1.87 -2.57
N GLY A 15 5.51 -3.16 -2.22
CA GLY A 15 6.62 -4.04 -2.57
C GLY A 15 7.67 -4.21 -1.49
N LEU A 16 7.25 -4.30 -0.23
CA LEU A 16 8.13 -4.52 0.93
C LEU A 16 9.07 -5.74 0.76
N PHE A 17 8.57 -6.83 0.18
CA PHE A 17 9.34 -8.05 -0.11
C PHE A 17 9.67 -8.20 -1.58
N GLU A 18 8.85 -7.60 -2.44
CA GLU A 18 8.92 -7.73 -3.88
C GLU A 18 10.00 -6.84 -4.50
N PHE A 19 10.25 -5.66 -3.92
CA PHE A 19 11.14 -4.64 -4.52
C PHE A 19 12.25 -4.20 -3.56
N TYR A 20 12.80 -5.15 -2.80
CA TYR A 20 13.88 -4.90 -1.84
C TYR A 20 15.06 -4.15 -2.48
N GLU A 21 15.53 -4.61 -3.66
CA GLU A 21 16.69 -4.01 -4.34
C GLU A 21 16.40 -2.58 -4.81
N LEU A 22 15.17 -2.28 -5.28
CA LEU A 22 14.79 -0.91 -5.60
C LEU A 22 14.87 0.00 -4.37
N TYR A 23 14.34 -0.46 -3.22
CA TYR A 23 14.34 0.37 -2.00
C TYR A 23 15.73 0.51 -1.40
N ARG A 24 16.60 -0.48 -1.56
CA ARG A 24 18.01 -0.42 -1.14
C ARG A 24 18.77 0.73 -1.80
N VAL A 25 18.39 1.12 -3.01
CA VAL A 25 18.98 2.24 -3.75
C VAL A 25 18.15 3.54 -3.58
N PHE A 26 16.82 3.44 -3.64
CA PHE A 26 15.95 4.62 -3.59
C PHE A 26 15.96 5.31 -2.22
N LEU A 27 15.99 4.56 -1.11
CA LEU A 27 15.90 5.16 0.23
C LEU A 27 17.14 5.98 0.62
N PRO A 28 18.40 5.54 0.35
CA PRO A 28 19.57 6.40 0.49
C PRO A 28 19.43 7.68 -0.31
N LEU A 29 19.08 7.57 -1.59
CA LEU A 29 18.93 8.72 -2.48
C LEU A 29 17.86 9.71 -1.96
N PHE A 30 16.71 9.20 -1.51
CA PHE A 30 15.64 10.03 -0.93
C PHE A 30 16.09 10.75 0.35
N ARG A 31 16.93 10.12 1.19
CA ARG A 31 17.45 10.71 2.43
C ARG A 31 18.56 11.74 2.16
N GLU A 32 19.51 11.43 1.27
CA GLU A 32 20.74 12.19 1.08
C GLU A 32 20.56 13.34 0.08
N HIS A 33 19.60 13.23 -0.85
CA HIS A 33 19.31 14.21 -1.89
C HIS A 33 17.88 14.72 -1.83
N ARG A 34 17.47 15.23 -0.66
CA ARG A 34 16.10 15.77 -0.46
C ARG A 34 15.74 16.88 -1.45
N GLU A 35 16.71 17.60 -1.98
CA GLU A 35 16.53 18.65 -3.00
C GLU A 35 15.94 18.11 -4.30
N TYR A 36 16.08 16.80 -4.61
CA TYR A 36 15.48 16.17 -5.80
C TYR A 36 13.99 15.93 -5.65
N PHE A 37 13.51 15.87 -4.43
CA PHE A 37 12.13 15.50 -4.11
C PHE A 37 11.30 16.71 -3.67
N TYR A 38 9.99 16.58 -3.78
CA TYR A 38 9.10 17.62 -3.27
C TYR A 38 9.26 17.75 -1.75
N ASP A 39 9.32 18.98 -1.24
CA ASP A 39 9.44 19.30 0.18
C ASP A 39 8.20 18.90 1.00
N TRP A 40 7.05 18.75 0.33
CA TRP A 40 5.78 18.37 0.90
C TRP A 40 5.51 16.86 0.86
N CYS A 41 6.46 16.01 0.47
CA CYS A 41 6.27 14.56 0.42
C CYS A 41 7.19 13.81 1.38
N GLU A 42 6.64 12.76 2.02
CA GLU A 42 7.36 11.84 2.91
C GLU A 42 6.95 10.39 2.62
N ILE A 43 7.79 9.44 3.02
CA ILE A 43 7.47 8.01 2.96
C ILE A 43 6.84 7.61 4.29
N GLY A 44 5.53 7.37 4.28
CA GLY A 44 4.78 6.96 5.46
C GLY A 44 4.99 5.49 5.83
N SER A 45 5.09 4.62 4.82
CA SER A 45 5.38 3.19 5.02
C SER A 45 5.72 2.50 3.70
N VAL A 46 6.33 1.31 3.79
CA VAL A 46 6.39 0.34 2.69
C VAL A 46 5.57 -0.89 3.09
N TYR A 47 4.74 -1.42 2.17
CA TYR A 47 3.85 -2.53 2.45
C TYR A 47 4.04 -3.72 1.50
N GLY A 48 3.86 -4.93 2.01
CA GLY A 48 3.96 -6.17 1.25
C GLY A 48 3.78 -7.40 2.12
N ALA A 49 3.86 -8.57 1.52
CA ALA A 49 3.92 -9.85 2.20
C ALA A 49 4.67 -10.85 1.34
N PRO A 50 5.36 -11.82 1.92
CA PRO A 50 5.90 -12.94 1.16
C PRO A 50 4.81 -13.65 0.35
N ALA A 51 5.17 -14.14 -0.84
CA ALA A 51 4.21 -14.71 -1.80
C ALA A 51 3.48 -15.96 -1.26
N ASP A 52 4.09 -16.68 -0.35
CA ASP A 52 3.60 -17.93 0.24
C ASP A 52 2.89 -17.77 1.60
N CYS A 53 2.48 -16.55 1.96
CA CYS A 53 1.70 -16.29 3.17
C CYS A 53 0.21 -16.56 2.94
N ILE A 54 -0.37 -17.53 3.68
CA ILE A 54 -1.81 -17.85 3.56
C ILE A 54 -2.73 -16.71 4.03
N TRP A 55 -2.24 -15.79 4.88
CA TRP A 55 -2.97 -14.59 5.28
C TRP A 55 -2.92 -13.49 4.21
N GLY A 56 -2.08 -13.65 3.18
CA GLY A 56 -2.02 -12.75 2.03
C GLY A 56 -3.32 -12.72 1.22
N GLY A 57 -3.62 -11.59 0.60
CA GLY A 57 -4.81 -11.41 -0.26
C GLY A 57 -4.55 -10.47 -1.42
N GLY A 58 -3.29 -10.09 -1.61
CA GLY A 58 -2.86 -9.19 -2.70
C GLY A 58 -2.59 -9.95 -4.01
N ARG A 59 -2.80 -9.26 -5.12
CA ARG A 59 -2.57 -9.77 -6.49
C ARG A 59 -1.07 -9.76 -6.83
N THR A 60 -0.29 -10.59 -6.16
CA THR A 60 1.15 -10.77 -6.41
C THR A 60 1.53 -12.23 -6.32
N GLY A 61 2.43 -12.69 -7.17
CA GLY A 61 2.93 -14.06 -7.20
C GLY A 61 4.42 -14.18 -6.88
N PHE A 62 5.05 -13.10 -6.42
CA PHE A 62 6.46 -13.06 -6.03
C PHE A 62 6.66 -12.20 -4.78
N GLY A 63 7.82 -12.26 -4.18
CA GLY A 63 8.15 -11.57 -2.93
C GLY A 63 8.91 -12.51 -2.02
N ASP A 64 10.19 -12.72 -2.30
CA ASP A 64 11.09 -13.69 -1.67
C ASP A 64 12.22 -13.07 -0.87
N ALA A 65 12.25 -11.72 -0.76
CA ALA A 65 13.24 -11.05 0.06
C ALA A 65 13.16 -11.51 1.53
N GLN A 66 14.34 -11.72 2.12
CA GLN A 66 14.45 -12.23 3.49
C GLN A 66 13.84 -11.24 4.50
N PRO A 67 12.90 -11.67 5.36
CA PRO A 67 12.18 -10.76 6.27
C PRO A 67 13.08 -9.93 7.18
N HIS A 68 14.18 -10.51 7.67
CA HIS A 68 15.15 -9.77 8.51
C HIS A 68 15.89 -8.67 7.74
N ARG A 69 16.26 -8.91 6.48
CA ARG A 69 16.91 -7.90 5.63
C ARG A 69 15.95 -6.75 5.32
N VAL A 70 14.70 -7.10 4.97
CA VAL A 70 13.64 -6.12 4.72
C VAL A 70 13.39 -5.24 5.93
N LEU A 71 13.23 -5.86 7.11
CA LEU A 71 13.00 -5.13 8.35
C LEU A 71 14.20 -4.24 8.71
N ALA A 72 15.43 -4.75 8.58
CA ALA A 72 16.63 -3.98 8.86
C ALA A 72 16.73 -2.72 7.98
N LEU A 73 16.40 -2.84 6.68
CA LEU A 73 16.38 -1.70 5.77
C LEU A 73 15.33 -0.66 6.23
N MET A 74 14.12 -1.09 6.57
CA MET A 74 13.07 -0.16 7.03
C MET A 74 13.47 0.54 8.34
N GLN A 75 14.11 -0.18 9.26
CA GLN A 75 14.62 0.37 10.53
C GLN A 75 15.73 1.40 10.32
N GLU A 76 16.65 1.14 9.41
CA GLU A 76 17.75 2.05 9.07
C GLU A 76 17.22 3.42 8.61
N TYR A 77 16.14 3.42 7.82
CA TYR A 77 15.54 4.66 7.30
C TYR A 77 14.39 5.19 8.15
N GLY A 78 14.03 4.54 9.26
CA GLY A 78 12.96 4.96 10.15
C GLY A 78 11.58 4.88 9.47
N ILE A 79 11.37 3.94 8.55
CA ILE A 79 10.15 3.77 7.78
C ILE A 79 9.34 2.61 8.35
N SER A 80 8.02 2.81 8.50
CA SER A 80 7.10 1.78 8.94
C SER A 80 6.95 0.69 7.87
N ALA A 81 7.15 -0.57 8.26
CA ALA A 81 6.86 -1.74 7.44
C ALA A 81 5.44 -2.25 7.73
N ARG A 82 4.66 -2.55 6.68
CA ARG A 82 3.30 -3.07 6.81
C ARG A 82 3.17 -4.44 6.15
N LEU A 83 2.83 -5.46 6.94
CA LEU A 83 2.48 -6.76 6.41
C LEU A 83 1.08 -6.71 5.74
N THR A 84 0.95 -7.26 4.53
CA THR A 84 -0.33 -7.28 3.82
C THR A 84 -1.03 -8.62 4.04
N PHE A 85 -1.83 -8.71 5.10
CA PHE A 85 -2.58 -9.89 5.51
C PHE A 85 -4.07 -9.69 5.25
N SER A 86 -4.40 -9.53 3.96
CA SER A 86 -5.72 -9.12 3.48
C SER A 86 -6.55 -10.26 2.89
N ASN A 87 -6.26 -11.52 3.23
CA ASN A 87 -7.09 -12.66 2.86
C ASN A 87 -8.49 -12.50 3.49
N SER A 88 -9.53 -12.57 2.66
CA SER A 88 -10.92 -12.35 3.06
C SER A 88 -11.64 -13.60 3.54
N LEU A 89 -11.04 -14.79 3.39
CA LEU A 89 -11.67 -16.10 3.59
C LEU A 89 -11.05 -16.90 4.74
N LEU A 90 -10.33 -16.22 5.63
CA LEU A 90 -9.69 -16.87 6.78
C LEU A 90 -10.72 -17.47 7.74
N ARG A 91 -10.40 -18.65 8.28
CA ARG A 91 -11.11 -19.35 9.35
C ARG A 91 -10.17 -19.55 10.54
N GLU A 92 -10.69 -20.04 11.67
CA GLU A 92 -9.93 -20.18 12.90
C GLU A 92 -8.70 -21.09 12.75
N GLU A 93 -8.81 -22.17 11.97
CA GLU A 93 -7.67 -23.07 11.70
C GLU A 93 -6.49 -22.37 11.03
N HIS A 94 -6.75 -21.33 10.21
CA HIS A 94 -5.70 -20.58 9.53
C HIS A 94 -4.93 -19.64 10.46
N LEU A 95 -5.46 -19.30 11.65
CA LEU A 95 -4.79 -18.42 12.61
C LEU A 95 -3.54 -19.05 13.22
N ALA A 96 -3.45 -20.39 13.20
CA ALA A 96 -2.30 -21.13 13.72
C ALA A 96 -1.12 -21.21 12.73
N ASP A 97 -1.20 -20.56 11.56
CA ASP A 97 -0.09 -20.59 10.59
C ASP A 97 1.21 -20.05 11.21
N TRP A 98 2.22 -20.91 11.31
CA TRP A 98 3.45 -20.60 12.01
C TRP A 98 4.26 -19.50 11.32
N LYS A 99 4.25 -19.47 9.97
CA LYS A 99 5.02 -18.50 9.18
C LYS A 99 4.47 -17.10 9.31
N CYS A 100 3.16 -16.95 9.17
CA CYS A 100 2.49 -15.66 9.34
C CYS A 100 2.64 -15.13 10.77
N ASN A 101 2.55 -16.01 11.78
CA ASN A 101 2.79 -15.66 13.17
C ASN A 101 4.26 -15.25 13.44
N ALA A 102 5.22 -15.98 12.86
CA ALA A 102 6.65 -15.63 12.98
C ALA A 102 6.96 -14.25 12.36
N LEU A 103 6.32 -13.90 11.24
CA LEU A 103 6.43 -12.58 10.64
C LEU A 103 5.84 -11.50 11.57
N CYS A 104 4.67 -11.71 12.15
CA CYS A 104 4.09 -10.76 13.10
C CYS A 104 5.00 -10.55 14.30
N ALA A 105 5.51 -11.63 14.91
CA ALA A 105 6.44 -11.55 16.04
C ALA A 105 7.74 -10.82 15.70
N LEU A 106 8.26 -11.01 14.48
CA LEU A 106 9.45 -10.30 14.00
C LEU A 106 9.17 -8.80 13.82
N PHE A 107 8.03 -8.45 13.21
CA PHE A 107 7.70 -7.06 12.87
C PHE A 107 7.15 -6.27 14.07
N GLU A 108 6.68 -6.94 15.12
CA GLU A 108 6.23 -6.32 16.36
C GLU A 108 7.39 -5.86 17.25
N LYS A 109 8.57 -6.50 17.13
CA LYS A 109 9.72 -6.18 17.99
C LYS A 109 10.01 -4.69 17.98
N GLU A 110 10.47 -4.17 19.12
CA GLU A 110 10.77 -2.75 19.33
C GLU A 110 11.63 -2.18 18.20
N ASN A 111 11.07 -1.17 17.54
CA ASN A 111 11.70 -0.42 16.48
C ASN A 111 11.53 1.08 16.77
N ARG A 112 12.35 1.91 16.13
CA ARG A 112 12.20 3.37 16.20
C ARG A 112 10.83 3.82 15.68
N VAL A 113 10.23 3.05 14.76
CA VAL A 113 8.93 3.32 14.15
C VAL A 113 8.04 2.09 14.29
N GLN A 114 6.81 2.28 14.73
CA GLN A 114 5.83 1.21 14.85
C GLN A 114 5.49 0.63 13.47
N ASN A 115 5.55 -0.70 13.36
CA ASN A 115 5.12 -1.44 12.17
C ASN A 115 3.62 -1.76 12.22
N GLY A 116 3.06 -2.15 11.07
CA GLY A 116 1.62 -2.40 10.99
C GLY A 116 1.23 -3.60 10.13
N VAL A 117 -0.07 -3.89 10.14
CA VAL A 117 -0.67 -4.95 9.33
C VAL A 117 -1.89 -4.40 8.59
N ILE A 118 -1.96 -4.64 7.29
CA ILE A 118 -3.15 -4.36 6.47
C ILE A 118 -4.03 -5.59 6.53
N VAL A 119 -5.25 -5.47 7.07
CA VAL A 119 -6.15 -6.59 7.32
C VAL A 119 -7.50 -6.41 6.62
N HIS A 120 -8.09 -7.53 6.19
CA HIS A 120 -9.47 -7.61 5.70
C HIS A 120 -10.39 -8.21 6.76
N SER A 121 -10.00 -9.36 7.31
CA SER A 121 -10.83 -10.19 8.18
C SER A 121 -10.85 -9.64 9.62
N ASP A 122 -12.03 -9.45 10.17
CA ASP A 122 -12.19 -9.10 11.60
C ASP A 122 -11.76 -10.25 12.52
N LEU A 123 -11.87 -11.49 12.07
CA LEU A 123 -11.33 -12.66 12.78
C LEU A 123 -9.82 -12.51 12.99
N LEU A 124 -9.08 -12.22 11.89
CA LEU A 124 -7.64 -12.01 11.97
C LEU A 124 -7.30 -10.75 12.78
N LEU A 125 -8.02 -9.65 12.59
CA LEU A 125 -7.81 -8.40 13.36
C LEU A 125 -7.90 -8.66 14.85
N ASN A 126 -8.95 -9.35 15.30
CA ASN A 126 -9.16 -9.65 16.71
C ASN A 126 -8.08 -10.59 17.27
N TYR A 127 -7.60 -11.53 16.47
CA TYR A 127 -6.48 -12.39 16.82
C TYR A 127 -5.19 -11.58 16.99
N LEU A 128 -4.83 -10.76 16.00
CA LEU A 128 -3.60 -9.96 15.99
C LEU A 128 -3.57 -8.93 17.12
N LYS A 129 -4.68 -8.27 17.43
CA LYS A 129 -4.78 -7.33 18.56
C LYS A 129 -4.41 -7.96 19.90
N ARG A 130 -4.73 -9.24 20.07
CA ARG A 130 -4.44 -10.00 21.32
C ARG A 130 -3.02 -10.53 21.35
N GLN A 131 -2.53 -11.04 20.20
CA GLN A 131 -1.24 -11.73 20.14
C GLN A 131 -0.07 -10.76 19.89
N TYR A 132 -0.33 -9.66 19.14
CA TYR A 132 0.68 -8.71 18.68
C TYR A 132 0.21 -7.27 18.88
N PRO A 133 0.00 -6.82 20.13
CA PRO A 133 -0.55 -5.50 20.46
C PRO A 133 0.38 -4.34 20.09
N GLY A 134 1.66 -4.60 19.83
CA GLY A 134 2.64 -3.62 19.38
C GLY A 134 2.47 -3.21 17.92
N LEU A 135 1.69 -3.97 17.11
CA LEU A 135 1.40 -3.62 15.72
C LEU A 135 0.19 -2.69 15.62
N TYR A 136 0.20 -1.77 14.65
CA TYR A 136 -1.01 -1.03 14.28
C TYR A 136 -1.71 -1.68 13.09
N PHE A 137 -2.99 -1.33 12.86
CA PHE A 137 -3.80 -1.95 11.82
C PHE A 137 -4.32 -0.96 10.81
N VAL A 138 -4.41 -1.44 9.56
CA VAL A 138 -4.95 -0.71 8.41
C VAL A 138 -6.10 -1.50 7.80
N SER A 139 -7.25 -0.88 7.61
CA SER A 139 -8.37 -1.50 6.90
C SER A 139 -8.08 -1.59 5.40
N SER A 140 -8.13 -2.82 4.86
CA SER A 140 -7.69 -3.13 3.51
C SER A 140 -8.63 -2.62 2.42
N THR A 141 -8.07 -2.17 1.30
CA THR A 141 -8.83 -1.88 0.05
C THR A 141 -9.58 -3.11 -0.48
N THR A 142 -9.18 -4.34 -0.09
CA THR A 142 -9.88 -5.57 -0.51
C THR A 142 -11.29 -5.67 0.06
N LYS A 143 -11.65 -4.88 1.09
CA LYS A 143 -13.02 -4.74 1.58
C LYS A 143 -13.94 -4.09 0.57
N VAL A 144 -13.39 -3.36 -0.43
CA VAL A 144 -14.14 -2.71 -1.51
C VAL A 144 -15.25 -1.80 -0.96
N LEU A 145 -14.87 -0.86 -0.10
CA LEU A 145 -15.78 0.11 0.52
C LEU A 145 -16.20 1.17 -0.51
N THR A 146 -17.24 0.88 -1.28
CA THR A 146 -17.74 1.74 -2.36
C THR A 146 -18.84 2.69 -1.93
N ASP A 147 -19.42 2.46 -0.76
CA ASP A 147 -20.45 3.31 -0.14
C ASP A 147 -19.81 4.23 0.90
N PHE A 148 -20.12 5.53 0.83
CA PHE A 148 -19.49 6.53 1.71
C PHE A 148 -19.85 6.31 3.19
N GLN A 149 -21.06 5.85 3.48
CA GLN A 149 -21.46 5.57 4.86
C GLN A 149 -20.71 4.35 5.44
N GLN A 150 -20.37 3.38 4.60
CA GLN A 150 -19.49 2.28 5.00
C GLN A 150 -18.08 2.78 5.30
N LEU A 151 -17.52 3.66 4.45
CA LEU A 151 -16.23 4.29 4.69
C LEU A 151 -16.24 5.06 6.01
N ARG A 152 -17.27 5.90 6.23
CA ARG A 152 -17.41 6.68 7.48
C ARG A 152 -17.39 5.78 8.71
N ARG A 153 -18.24 4.74 8.75
CA ARG A 153 -18.26 3.77 9.86
C ARG A 153 -16.92 3.07 10.07
N GLU A 154 -16.21 2.76 8.99
CA GLU A 154 -14.91 2.11 9.09
C GLU A 154 -13.85 3.07 9.67
N THR A 155 -13.92 4.39 9.37
CA THR A 155 -13.02 5.39 9.97
C THR A 155 -13.33 5.66 11.45
N GLU A 156 -14.54 5.37 11.91
CA GLU A 156 -14.95 5.49 13.33
C GLU A 156 -14.37 4.37 14.20
N ARG A 157 -13.95 3.26 13.59
CA ARG A 157 -13.33 2.14 14.31
C ARG A 157 -11.98 2.53 14.89
N GLU A 158 -11.83 2.44 16.20
CA GLU A 158 -10.60 2.82 16.91
C GLU A 158 -9.42 1.89 16.61
N GLU A 159 -9.73 0.63 16.21
CA GLU A 159 -8.71 -0.37 15.86
C GLU A 159 -7.85 0.03 14.68
N PHE A 160 -8.39 0.81 13.75
CA PHE A 160 -7.68 1.19 12.54
C PHE A 160 -6.99 2.54 12.68
N ARG A 161 -5.67 2.54 12.40
CA ARG A 161 -4.91 3.77 12.20
C ARG A 161 -5.23 4.39 10.85
N TYR A 162 -5.39 3.56 9.81
CA TYR A 162 -5.73 3.99 8.46
C TYR A 162 -6.83 3.10 7.87
N VAL A 163 -7.60 3.68 6.96
CA VAL A 163 -8.67 3.02 6.22
C VAL A 163 -8.50 3.33 4.74
N VAL A 164 -8.38 2.28 3.91
CA VAL A 164 -8.24 2.43 2.47
C VAL A 164 -9.62 2.31 1.81
N PRO A 165 -10.24 3.41 1.36
CA PRO A 165 -11.50 3.37 0.61
C PRO A 165 -11.32 2.67 -0.74
N ASP A 166 -12.42 2.32 -1.38
CA ASP A 166 -12.38 2.00 -2.80
C ASP A 166 -12.06 3.26 -3.60
N PHE A 167 -11.23 3.14 -4.64
CA PHE A 167 -10.77 4.27 -5.47
C PHE A 167 -11.89 5.05 -6.14
N ARG A 168 -13.09 4.49 -6.25
CA ARG A 168 -14.28 5.17 -6.77
C ARG A 168 -14.78 6.30 -5.87
N LEU A 169 -14.43 6.28 -4.57
CA LEU A 169 -14.72 7.35 -3.63
C LEU A 169 -13.65 8.47 -3.62
N ASN A 170 -12.54 8.29 -4.34
CA ASN A 170 -11.43 9.24 -4.29
C ASN A 170 -11.84 10.69 -4.56
N LYS A 171 -12.79 10.92 -5.45
CA LYS A 171 -13.24 12.27 -5.87
C LYS A 171 -14.64 12.63 -5.38
N SER A 172 -15.17 11.92 -4.40
CA SER A 172 -16.45 12.26 -3.74
C SER A 172 -16.29 13.46 -2.77
N PHE A 173 -15.77 14.59 -3.26
CA PHE A 173 -15.33 15.71 -2.42
C PHE A 173 -16.44 16.25 -1.52
N ALA A 174 -17.69 16.37 -2.02
CA ALA A 174 -18.81 16.86 -1.21
C ALA A 174 -19.07 15.99 0.03
N GLU A 175 -18.84 14.66 -0.08
CA GLU A 175 -18.98 13.72 1.01
C GLU A 175 -17.72 13.70 1.89
N LEU A 176 -16.53 13.68 1.27
CA LEU A 176 -15.23 13.68 1.96
C LEU A 176 -15.06 14.92 2.86
N ASP A 177 -15.57 16.07 2.45
CA ASP A 177 -15.51 17.32 3.24
C ASP A 177 -16.36 17.25 4.52
N THR A 178 -17.33 16.32 4.60
CA THR A 178 -18.14 16.10 5.81
C THR A 178 -17.43 15.30 6.90
N LEU A 179 -16.28 14.70 6.60
CA LEU A 179 -15.48 13.99 7.60
C LEU A 179 -14.83 14.93 8.60
N SER A 180 -14.78 14.51 9.87
CA SER A 180 -13.98 15.21 10.88
C SER A 180 -12.48 15.11 10.54
N GLN A 181 -11.64 15.98 11.14
CA GLN A 181 -10.20 15.90 10.90
C GLN A 181 -9.63 14.55 11.32
N ASP A 182 -10.04 13.99 12.46
CA ASP A 182 -9.61 12.66 12.92
C ASP A 182 -9.98 11.56 11.92
N GLN A 183 -11.13 11.66 11.26
CA GLN A 183 -11.51 10.72 10.20
C GLN A 183 -10.67 10.95 8.93
N LYS A 184 -10.43 12.21 8.53
CA LYS A 184 -9.58 12.56 7.37
C LYS A 184 -8.15 12.04 7.55
N ASP A 185 -7.59 12.12 8.76
CA ASP A 185 -6.26 11.63 9.10
C ASP A 185 -6.14 10.11 8.96
N LYS A 186 -7.26 9.37 9.05
CA LYS A 186 -7.30 7.92 8.83
C LYS A 186 -7.48 7.52 7.37
N VAL A 187 -8.00 8.38 6.49
CA VAL A 187 -8.25 8.01 5.09
C VAL A 187 -6.93 7.90 4.33
N GLU A 188 -6.66 6.72 3.76
CA GLU A 188 -5.49 6.42 2.93
C GLU A 188 -5.94 6.15 1.49
N PHE A 189 -5.86 7.15 0.63
CA PHE A 189 -6.35 7.08 -0.75
C PHE A 189 -5.48 6.21 -1.66
N LEU A 190 -6.10 5.30 -2.40
CA LEU A 190 -5.45 4.52 -3.45
C LEU A 190 -5.36 5.36 -4.73
N CYS A 191 -4.15 5.89 -5.06
CA CYS A 191 -3.99 6.94 -6.05
C CYS A 191 -4.06 6.47 -7.51
N ASN A 192 -3.48 5.30 -7.81
CA ASN A 192 -3.16 4.86 -9.17
C ASN A 192 -3.80 3.51 -9.55
N GLU A 193 -4.98 3.21 -9.02
CA GLU A 193 -5.69 1.97 -9.38
C GLU A 193 -6.08 1.98 -10.87
N CYS A 194 -5.75 0.91 -11.57
CA CYS A 194 -6.11 0.72 -12.98
C CYS A 194 -7.33 -0.19 -13.19
N CYS A 195 -7.91 -0.70 -12.13
CA CYS A 195 -9.14 -1.50 -12.22
C CYS A 195 -10.25 -0.68 -12.87
N TRP A 196 -11.03 -1.32 -13.73
CA TRP A 196 -12.12 -0.64 -14.43
C TRP A 196 -13.08 0.04 -13.43
N TYR A 197 -13.33 1.32 -13.64
CA TYR A 197 -14.14 2.15 -12.72
C TYR A 197 -15.54 1.58 -12.50
N SER A 198 -16.17 1.04 -13.55
CA SER A 198 -17.50 0.42 -13.49
C SER A 198 -17.48 -1.06 -13.08
N CYS A 199 -16.34 -1.62 -12.66
CA CYS A 199 -16.23 -3.02 -12.28
C CYS A 199 -17.10 -3.33 -11.05
N ARG A 200 -18.02 -4.28 -11.20
CA ARG A 200 -18.88 -4.78 -10.10
C ARG A 200 -18.33 -6.05 -9.45
N ASP A 201 -17.24 -6.60 -10.00
CA ASP A 201 -16.70 -7.92 -9.66
C ASP A 201 -15.39 -7.85 -8.87
N ARG A 202 -14.99 -6.65 -8.44
CA ARG A 202 -13.72 -6.41 -7.75
C ARG A 202 -13.59 -7.23 -6.45
N LYS A 203 -14.67 -7.35 -5.70
CA LYS A 203 -14.69 -8.14 -4.45
C LYS A 203 -14.42 -9.61 -4.73
N HIS A 204 -15.14 -10.18 -5.72
CA HIS A 204 -14.96 -11.57 -6.15
C HIS A 204 -13.53 -11.83 -6.68
N CYS A 205 -12.93 -10.87 -7.38
CA CYS A 205 -11.54 -10.95 -7.80
C CYS A 205 -10.58 -11.14 -6.60
N TYR A 206 -10.78 -10.40 -5.50
CA TYR A 206 -9.98 -10.56 -4.27
C TYR A 206 -10.29 -11.87 -3.53
N GLU A 207 -11.55 -12.33 -3.53
CA GLU A 207 -11.92 -13.62 -2.97
C GLU A 207 -11.25 -14.79 -3.71
N ASN A 208 -11.15 -14.71 -5.05
CA ASN A 208 -10.43 -15.70 -5.85
C ASN A 208 -8.92 -15.75 -5.47
N VAL A 209 -8.27 -14.59 -5.30
CA VAL A 209 -6.90 -14.54 -4.81
C VAL A 209 -6.78 -15.13 -3.41
N SER A 210 -7.74 -14.86 -2.53
CA SER A 210 -7.77 -15.41 -1.17
C SER A 210 -7.85 -16.94 -1.17
N ARG A 211 -8.70 -17.53 -2.02
CA ARG A 211 -8.81 -18.99 -2.21
C ARG A 211 -7.47 -19.59 -2.63
N LYS A 212 -6.82 -19.02 -3.63
CA LYS A 212 -5.52 -19.48 -4.11
C LYS A 212 -4.45 -19.46 -3.03
N ASN A 213 -4.41 -18.40 -2.23
CA ASN A 213 -3.46 -18.29 -1.11
C ASN A 213 -3.75 -19.33 0.00
N LEU A 214 -4.98 -19.82 0.10
CA LEU A 214 -5.34 -20.95 0.98
C LEU A 214 -5.05 -22.32 0.34
N GLY A 215 -4.49 -22.37 -0.87
CA GLY A 215 -4.19 -23.61 -1.58
C GLY A 215 -5.41 -24.30 -2.21
N GLU A 216 -6.54 -23.59 -2.34
CA GLU A 216 -7.72 -24.14 -3.02
C GLU A 216 -7.47 -24.23 -4.52
N ASP A 217 -7.80 -25.39 -5.10
CA ASP A 217 -7.83 -25.56 -6.55
C ASP A 217 -9.06 -24.86 -7.13
N CYS A 218 -8.87 -23.65 -7.60
CA CYS A 218 -9.90 -22.84 -8.21
C CYS A 218 -9.40 -22.18 -9.50
N PRO A 219 -10.26 -22.02 -10.53
CA PRO A 219 -9.88 -21.37 -11.77
C PRO A 219 -9.46 -19.93 -11.55
N ASP A 220 -8.61 -19.41 -12.44
CA ASP A 220 -8.25 -18.00 -12.44
C ASP A 220 -9.47 -17.12 -12.65
N HIS A 221 -9.56 -16.05 -11.85
CA HIS A 221 -10.58 -15.03 -12.08
C HIS A 221 -10.30 -14.33 -13.41
N ARG A 222 -11.24 -14.45 -14.34
CA ARG A 222 -11.14 -13.79 -15.64
C ARG A 222 -11.71 -12.37 -15.55
N CYS A 223 -10.83 -11.37 -15.63
CA CYS A 223 -11.24 -9.98 -15.67
C CYS A 223 -12.03 -9.67 -16.95
N THR A 224 -13.23 -9.11 -16.80
CA THR A 224 -14.12 -8.73 -17.91
C THR A 224 -14.00 -7.26 -18.32
N ALA A 225 -13.08 -6.51 -17.71
CA ALA A 225 -12.85 -5.11 -18.02
C ALA A 225 -12.42 -4.92 -19.48
N PRO A 226 -12.85 -3.84 -20.16
CA PRO A 226 -12.34 -3.48 -21.46
C PRO A 226 -10.81 -3.36 -21.46
N GLY A 227 -10.14 -4.03 -22.38
CA GLY A 227 -8.67 -4.01 -22.48
C GLY A 227 -7.93 -4.69 -21.33
N ALA A 228 -8.56 -5.57 -20.55
CA ALA A 228 -7.90 -6.28 -19.44
C ALA A 228 -6.66 -7.07 -19.86
N GLN A 229 -6.63 -7.59 -21.09
CA GLN A 229 -5.50 -8.34 -21.64
C GLN A 229 -4.27 -7.48 -21.98
N GLN A 230 -4.41 -6.16 -22.02
CA GLN A 230 -3.33 -5.24 -22.35
C GLN A 230 -2.35 -5.01 -21.18
N GLY A 231 -2.65 -5.58 -20.02
CA GLY A 231 -1.87 -5.38 -18.80
C GLY A 231 -2.03 -3.97 -18.19
N TYR A 232 -1.27 -3.76 -17.12
CA TYR A 232 -1.22 -2.45 -16.46
C TYR A 232 -0.29 -1.51 -17.25
N ARG A 233 -0.71 -0.27 -17.40
CA ARG A 233 0.10 0.83 -17.92
C ARG A 233 -0.15 2.09 -17.10
N PHE A 234 0.87 2.90 -16.88
CA PHE A 234 0.74 4.14 -16.13
C PHE A 234 -0.25 5.11 -16.81
N SER A 235 -0.16 5.27 -18.12
CA SER A 235 -1.12 6.07 -18.90
C SER A 235 -2.57 5.63 -18.70
N LYS A 236 -2.81 4.32 -18.65
CA LYS A 236 -4.15 3.75 -18.40
C LYS A 236 -4.65 4.05 -16.99
N ALA A 237 -3.76 4.05 -15.98
CA ALA A 237 -4.14 4.46 -14.64
C ALA A 237 -4.55 5.94 -14.59
N MET A 238 -3.84 6.80 -15.31
CA MET A 238 -4.16 8.24 -15.40
C MET A 238 -5.51 8.54 -16.06
N GLU A 239 -6.00 7.66 -16.94
CA GLU A 239 -7.32 7.76 -17.57
C GLU A 239 -8.47 7.35 -16.64
N ASN A 240 -8.16 6.71 -15.52
CA ASN A 240 -9.17 6.26 -14.55
C ASN A 240 -9.80 7.48 -13.85
N PRO A 241 -11.15 7.58 -13.81
CA PRO A 241 -11.81 8.68 -13.11
C PRO A 241 -11.42 8.83 -11.64
N GLY A 242 -11.05 7.72 -10.98
CA GLY A 242 -10.59 7.72 -9.59
C GLY A 242 -9.10 8.03 -9.42
N PHE A 243 -8.34 8.27 -10.49
CA PHE A 243 -6.92 8.59 -10.40
C PHE A 243 -6.68 9.90 -9.64
N ILE A 244 -5.71 9.89 -8.74
CA ILE A 244 -5.25 11.09 -8.00
C ILE A 244 -3.85 11.43 -8.49
N GLY A 245 -3.68 12.54 -9.18
CA GLY A 245 -2.38 13.01 -9.63
C GLY A 245 -1.59 13.73 -8.53
N ALA A 246 -0.27 13.84 -8.68
CA ALA A 246 0.58 14.58 -7.74
C ALA A 246 0.13 16.05 -7.58
N GLY A 247 -0.34 16.66 -8.68
CA GLY A 247 -0.91 18.01 -8.65
C GLY A 247 -2.21 18.12 -7.85
N ASP A 248 -3.09 17.09 -7.94
CA ASP A 248 -4.32 17.02 -7.16
C ASP A 248 -4.00 16.91 -5.67
N ILE A 249 -3.04 16.06 -5.30
CA ILE A 249 -2.59 15.92 -3.92
C ILE A 249 -2.21 17.27 -3.34
N ARG A 250 -1.33 18.00 -4.02
CA ARG A 250 -0.83 19.30 -3.55
C ARG A 250 -1.90 20.36 -3.47
N LYS A 251 -2.82 20.41 -4.46
CA LYS A 251 -3.76 21.53 -4.62
C LYS A 251 -5.13 21.32 -4.00
N ILE A 252 -5.53 20.05 -3.81
CA ILE A 252 -6.89 19.71 -3.38
C ILE A 252 -6.86 18.92 -2.06
N TYR A 253 -6.14 17.78 -2.01
CA TYR A 253 -6.24 16.88 -0.86
C TYR A 253 -5.52 17.42 0.38
N LEU A 254 -4.29 17.93 0.26
CA LEU A 254 -3.57 18.53 1.38
C LEU A 254 -4.31 19.74 1.98
N PRO A 255 -4.79 20.72 1.16
CA PRO A 255 -5.64 21.80 1.68
C PRO A 255 -6.97 21.30 2.27
N GLY A 256 -7.52 20.21 1.76
CA GLY A 256 -8.73 19.54 2.27
C GLY A 256 -8.53 18.81 3.60
N GLY A 257 -7.28 18.75 4.12
CA GLY A 257 -6.94 18.12 5.40
C GLY A 257 -6.58 16.63 5.31
N PHE A 258 -6.37 16.08 4.11
CA PHE A 258 -5.95 14.70 3.90
C PHE A 258 -4.44 14.62 3.71
N SER A 259 -3.80 13.56 4.24
CA SER A 259 -2.34 13.44 4.21
C SER A 259 -1.83 12.05 3.79
N ASN A 260 -2.68 11.02 3.65
CA ASN A 260 -2.21 9.66 3.39
C ASN A 260 -2.59 9.17 1.99
N PHE A 261 -1.57 8.75 1.22
CA PHE A 261 -1.69 8.39 -0.20
C PHE A 261 -0.99 7.06 -0.46
N LYS A 262 -1.75 6.09 -0.96
CA LYS A 262 -1.26 4.74 -1.25
C LYS A 262 -0.97 4.60 -2.74
N ILE A 263 0.23 4.15 -3.05
CA ILE A 263 0.61 3.75 -4.40
C ILE A 263 0.41 2.24 -4.52
N GLU A 264 -0.37 1.82 -5.49
CA GLU A 264 -0.56 0.40 -5.81
C GLU A 264 0.57 -0.09 -6.72
N GLY A 265 0.84 -1.42 -6.73
CA GLY A 265 1.69 -1.97 -7.76
C GLY A 265 2.56 -3.15 -7.35
N ARG A 266 2.26 -3.86 -6.27
CA ARG A 266 3.06 -5.03 -5.82
C ARG A 266 3.32 -6.07 -6.92
N GLY A 267 2.40 -6.25 -7.86
CA GLY A 267 2.52 -7.18 -8.99
C GLY A 267 3.06 -6.58 -10.29
N LEU A 268 3.53 -5.32 -10.29
CA LEU A 268 3.80 -4.59 -11.54
C LEU A 268 5.28 -4.57 -11.95
N GLY A 269 6.19 -4.96 -11.07
CA GLY A 269 7.64 -4.90 -11.30
C GLY A 269 8.28 -3.57 -10.86
N SER A 270 9.55 -3.64 -10.49
CA SER A 270 10.31 -2.52 -9.90
C SER A 270 10.44 -1.32 -10.86
N ALA A 271 10.57 -1.55 -12.16
CA ALA A 271 10.70 -0.49 -13.16
C ALA A 271 9.46 0.42 -13.18
N LEU A 272 8.25 -0.17 -13.14
CA LEU A 272 7.02 0.62 -13.13
C LEU A 272 6.80 1.33 -11.79
N ILE A 273 7.21 0.70 -10.68
CA ILE A 273 7.18 1.34 -9.37
C ILE A 273 8.13 2.53 -9.33
N LEU A 274 9.32 2.42 -9.90
CA LEU A 274 10.22 3.57 -10.04
C LEU A 274 9.54 4.74 -10.77
N GLU A 275 8.84 4.49 -11.88
CA GLU A 275 8.11 5.55 -12.59
C GLU A 275 7.03 6.22 -11.72
N PHE A 276 6.36 5.47 -10.82
CA PHE A 276 5.46 6.08 -9.84
C PHE A 276 6.19 6.93 -8.79
N LEU A 277 7.33 6.46 -8.28
CA LEU A 277 8.13 7.25 -7.34
C LEU A 277 8.61 8.57 -7.99
N LEU A 278 9.03 8.50 -9.26
CA LEU A 278 9.40 9.69 -10.03
C LEU A 278 8.21 10.64 -10.19
N TYR A 279 7.05 10.11 -10.57
CA TYR A 279 5.85 10.92 -10.82
C TYR A 279 5.31 11.61 -9.56
N TYR A 280 5.23 10.87 -8.44
CA TYR A 280 4.59 11.37 -7.22
C TYR A 280 5.52 12.15 -6.31
N MET A 281 6.80 11.81 -6.27
CA MET A 281 7.71 12.30 -5.23
C MET A 281 8.84 13.16 -5.77
N THR A 282 9.26 12.97 -7.03
CA THR A 282 10.44 13.62 -7.58
C THR A 282 10.07 14.87 -8.37
N LYS A 283 10.77 15.96 -8.14
CA LYS A 283 10.61 17.20 -8.92
C LYS A 283 10.96 16.94 -10.39
N PRO A 284 10.22 17.51 -11.36
CA PRO A 284 10.37 17.21 -12.79
C PRO A 284 11.82 17.36 -13.31
N GLU A 285 12.53 18.38 -12.86
CA GLU A 285 13.90 18.68 -13.25
C GLU A 285 14.92 17.64 -12.79
N TYR A 286 14.60 16.82 -11.78
CA TYR A 286 15.48 15.78 -11.25
C TYR A 286 15.07 14.35 -11.64
N GLN A 287 13.93 14.14 -12.32
CA GLN A 287 13.43 12.80 -12.64
C GLN A 287 14.42 11.99 -13.49
N LEU A 288 15.09 12.61 -14.46
CA LEU A 288 16.10 11.94 -15.27
C LEU A 288 17.28 11.50 -14.40
N ARG A 289 17.78 12.39 -13.57
CA ARG A 289 18.92 12.13 -12.68
C ARG A 289 18.62 11.01 -11.68
N VAL A 290 17.49 11.05 -11.00
CA VAL A 290 17.08 9.99 -10.05
C VAL A 290 16.96 8.65 -10.77
N ARG A 291 16.42 8.62 -11.99
CA ARG A 291 16.33 7.41 -12.80
C ARG A 291 17.71 6.87 -13.18
N GLU A 292 18.63 7.73 -13.61
CA GLU A 292 19.99 7.34 -13.98
C GLU A 292 20.74 6.76 -12.78
N GLU A 293 20.71 7.39 -11.63
CA GLU A 293 21.39 6.92 -10.42
C GLU A 293 20.86 5.54 -9.98
N ILE A 294 19.54 5.31 -10.01
CA ILE A 294 18.96 4.01 -9.68
C ILE A 294 19.34 2.93 -10.71
N TYR A 295 19.33 3.24 -12.00
CA TYR A 295 19.72 2.27 -13.03
C TYR A 295 21.20 1.96 -13.01
N LEU A 296 22.06 2.95 -12.78
CA LEU A 296 23.50 2.75 -12.70
C LEU A 296 23.88 1.84 -11.54
N ASP A 297 23.31 2.07 -10.37
CA ASP A 297 23.54 1.20 -9.19
C ASP A 297 23.10 -0.24 -9.43
N ASN A 298 21.93 -0.44 -10.05
CA ASN A 298 21.46 -1.79 -10.38
C ASN A 298 22.28 -2.46 -11.50
N MET A 299 22.85 -1.70 -12.43
CA MET A 299 23.68 -2.25 -13.51
C MET A 299 25.10 -2.54 -13.05
N LEU A 300 25.66 -1.77 -12.14
CA LEU A 300 26.99 -2.03 -11.59
C LEU A 300 27.03 -3.32 -10.77
N ASP A 301 25.93 -3.73 -10.17
CA ASP A 301 25.83 -5.02 -9.47
C ASP A 301 25.67 -6.22 -10.42
N LEU A 302 25.55 -6.01 -11.74
CA LEU A 302 25.41 -7.06 -12.75
C LEU A 302 26.74 -7.38 -13.46
N PHE A 303 27.82 -6.64 -13.21
CA PHE A 303 29.17 -6.83 -13.73
C PHE A 303 30.19 -6.96 -12.61
#